data_9ff9e46de25c07e3aa1a3828616a1712
#
_entry.id   9ff9e46de25c07e3aa1a3828616a1712
#
_cell.length_a   1.000
_cell.length_b   1.000
_cell.length_c   1.000
_cell.angle_alpha   90.00
_cell.angle_beta   90.00
_cell.angle_gamma   90.00
#
_symmetry.space_group_name_H-M   'P 1'
#
loop_
_entity.id
_entity.type
_entity.pdbx_description
1 polymer ?
#
loop_
_entity_poly.entity_id
_entity_poly.type
_entity_poly.pdbx_seq_one_letter_code
_entity_poly.pdbx_strand_id
1 'polypeptide(L)'
;MSRRALPWLAAVVWCAAWAGAAHASEAVWEALRAPGSVVVLRHSYAPGSFDPPDARLDDCATQRNLDEAGRAQAGRIGEAFRQHGITVGRVLSSPRCRCLDTARLAFGKVEPWGALQGALRDAELRRRLLMPVRQAVADHRDGPPLVLVTHGSVVSDLTGLDVRMGAFVVLRRGADGAHAAAGQLYVE
;
A
#
# COMPACT_ATOMS: atom_id res chain seq x y z
N MET A 1 -43.40 -29.88 -28.40
CA MET A 1 -43.49 -28.54 -27.79
C MET A 1 -42.21 -28.33 -26.96
N SER A 2 -41.20 -27.70 -27.57
CA SER A 2 -39.88 -27.51 -26.97
C SER A 2 -39.82 -26.10 -26.31
N ARG A 3 -39.68 -26.06 -25.00
CA ARG A 3 -39.50 -24.81 -24.24
C ARG A 3 -38.02 -24.40 -24.30
N ARG A 4 -37.70 -23.39 -25.08
CA ARG A 4 -36.41 -22.71 -25.06
C ARG A 4 -36.33 -21.84 -23.81
N ALA A 5 -35.51 -22.26 -22.82
CA ALA A 5 -35.24 -21.50 -21.62
C ALA A 5 -34.15 -20.45 -21.87
N LEU A 6 -34.35 -19.29 -21.30
CA LEU A 6 -33.73 -17.98 -21.41
C LEU A 6 -32.22 -17.93 -21.18
N PRO A 7 -31.46 -17.21 -22.05
CA PRO A 7 -30.06 -16.83 -21.78
C PRO A 7 -29.90 -15.50 -21.01
N TRP A 8 -30.97 -14.91 -20.50
CA TRP A 8 -30.94 -13.54 -19.94
C TRP A 8 -30.44 -13.43 -18.48
N LEU A 9 -30.46 -14.52 -17.72
CA LEU A 9 -30.05 -14.50 -16.31
C LEU A 9 -28.54 -14.44 -16.08
N ALA A 10 -27.72 -14.91 -17.02
CA ALA A 10 -26.28 -14.92 -16.89
C ALA A 10 -25.66 -13.51 -17.06
N ALA A 11 -26.24 -12.67 -17.93
CA ALA A 11 -25.72 -11.31 -18.19
C ALA A 11 -25.94 -10.34 -17.02
N VAL A 12 -27.02 -10.50 -16.26
CA VAL A 12 -27.35 -9.62 -15.12
C VAL A 12 -26.41 -9.85 -13.94
N VAL A 13 -25.98 -11.11 -13.70
CA VAL A 13 -25.06 -11.45 -12.59
C VAL A 13 -23.66 -10.88 -12.85
N TRP A 14 -23.18 -10.88 -14.09
CA TRP A 14 -21.87 -10.31 -14.45
C TRP A 14 -21.82 -8.78 -14.29
N CYS A 15 -22.85 -8.06 -14.70
CA CYS A 15 -22.90 -6.61 -14.52
C CYS A 15 -22.92 -6.18 -13.04
N ALA A 16 -23.59 -6.94 -12.17
CA ALA A 16 -23.67 -6.63 -10.74
C ALA A 16 -22.31 -6.82 -10.03
N ALA A 17 -21.48 -7.81 -10.43
CA ALA A 17 -20.18 -8.03 -9.85
C ALA A 17 -19.17 -6.92 -10.21
N TRP A 18 -19.23 -6.39 -11.43
CA TRP A 18 -18.37 -5.28 -11.86
C TRP A 18 -18.74 -3.95 -11.17
N ALA A 19 -20.03 -3.69 -10.98
CA ALA A 19 -20.51 -2.53 -10.25
C ALA A 19 -20.02 -2.56 -8.79
N GLY A 20 -20.06 -3.72 -8.12
CA GLY A 20 -19.60 -3.87 -6.73
C GLY A 20 -18.10 -3.60 -6.56
N ALA A 21 -17.24 -4.06 -7.46
CA ALA A 21 -15.79 -3.82 -7.40
C ALA A 21 -15.43 -2.35 -7.63
N ALA A 22 -16.10 -1.68 -8.55
CA ALA A 22 -15.89 -0.25 -8.81
C ALA A 22 -16.32 0.61 -7.61
N HIS A 23 -17.43 0.29 -6.96
CA HIS A 23 -17.89 0.98 -5.75
C HIS A 23 -16.94 0.76 -4.57
N ALA A 24 -16.42 -0.46 -4.39
CA ALA A 24 -15.44 -0.74 -3.33
C ALA A 24 -14.13 0.04 -3.54
N SER A 25 -13.66 0.15 -4.78
CA SER A 25 -12.49 0.95 -5.14
C SER A 25 -12.70 2.44 -4.84
N GLU A 26 -13.84 3.02 -5.25
CA GLU A 26 -14.14 4.43 -5.01
C GLU A 26 -14.29 4.75 -3.52
N ALA A 27 -14.87 3.85 -2.73
CA ALA A 27 -14.96 4.02 -1.28
C ALA A 27 -13.57 4.13 -0.61
N VAL A 28 -12.56 3.42 -1.11
CA VAL A 28 -11.18 3.52 -0.61
C VAL A 28 -10.53 4.85 -1.00
N TRP A 29 -10.75 5.33 -2.24
CA TRP A 29 -10.30 6.66 -2.65
C TRP A 29 -10.96 7.78 -1.84
N GLU A 30 -12.26 7.63 -1.54
CA GLU A 30 -12.96 8.56 -0.66
C GLU A 30 -12.40 8.54 0.76
N ALA A 31 -12.07 7.37 1.30
CA ALA A 31 -11.43 7.25 2.61
C ALA A 31 -10.07 7.98 2.66
N LEU A 32 -9.34 8.05 1.55
CA LEU A 32 -8.08 8.81 1.43
C LEU A 32 -8.26 10.32 1.50
N ARG A 33 -9.42 10.85 1.10
CA ARG A 33 -9.72 12.29 1.18
C ARG A 33 -9.99 12.75 2.61
N ALA A 34 -10.26 11.81 3.53
CA ALA A 34 -10.49 12.15 4.92
C ALA A 34 -9.18 12.66 5.57
N PRO A 35 -9.24 13.78 6.34
CA PRO A 35 -8.09 14.28 7.09
C PRO A 35 -7.51 13.21 8.02
N GLY A 36 -6.18 13.15 8.12
CA GLY A 36 -5.50 12.19 8.97
C GLY A 36 -5.51 10.75 8.45
N SER A 37 -5.87 10.51 7.20
CA SER A 37 -5.75 9.18 6.58
C SER A 37 -4.29 8.76 6.43
N VAL A 38 -4.04 7.44 6.45
CA VAL A 38 -2.70 6.87 6.30
C VAL A 38 -2.73 5.81 5.21
N VAL A 39 -1.74 5.86 4.31
CA VAL A 39 -1.49 4.86 3.27
C VAL A 39 -0.37 3.95 3.73
N VAL A 40 -0.61 2.65 3.81
CA VAL A 40 0.43 1.65 4.05
C VAL A 40 0.65 0.89 2.75
N LEU A 41 1.70 1.28 2.01
CA LEU A 41 2.02 0.77 0.68
C LEU A 41 3.11 -0.28 0.76
N ARG A 42 2.82 -1.50 0.27
CA ARG A 42 3.88 -2.46 -0.01
C ARG A 42 4.64 -2.00 -1.24
N HIS A 43 5.98 -1.97 -1.18
CA HIS A 43 6.84 -1.60 -2.33
C HIS A 43 6.37 -2.26 -3.63
N SER A 44 6.59 -1.60 -4.76
CA SER A 44 6.26 -2.09 -6.09
C SER A 44 7.02 -3.38 -6.43
N TYR A 45 6.65 -3.99 -7.54
CA TYR A 45 7.19 -5.29 -7.94
C TYR A 45 8.73 -5.28 -7.96
N ALA A 46 9.29 -6.28 -7.30
CA ALA A 46 10.72 -6.56 -7.29
C ALA A 46 10.88 -8.08 -7.43
N PRO A 47 11.55 -8.58 -8.46
CA PRO A 47 11.70 -10.02 -8.70
C PRO A 47 12.45 -10.71 -7.55
N GLY A 48 12.19 -12.00 -7.36
CA GLY A 48 12.75 -12.79 -6.27
C GLY A 48 12.02 -12.62 -4.93
N SER A 49 12.43 -13.37 -3.92
CA SER A 49 11.75 -13.44 -2.62
C SER A 49 12.47 -12.67 -1.52
N PHE A 50 13.80 -12.73 -1.47
CA PHE A 50 14.62 -12.16 -0.40
C PHE A 50 15.78 -11.35 -0.98
N ASP A 51 16.34 -10.45 -0.17
CA ASP A 51 17.64 -9.85 -0.48
C ASP A 51 18.74 -10.90 -0.37
N PRO A 52 19.87 -10.76 -1.12
CA PRO A 52 21.06 -11.56 -0.90
C PRO A 52 21.54 -11.49 0.57
N PRO A 53 22.21 -12.53 1.09
CA PRO A 53 22.66 -12.55 2.48
C PRO A 53 23.62 -11.41 2.86
N ASP A 54 24.38 -10.90 1.88
CA ASP A 54 25.34 -9.81 1.99
C ASP A 54 24.78 -8.44 1.62
N ALA A 55 23.45 -8.32 1.47
CA ALA A 55 22.80 -7.08 1.11
C ALA A 55 23.02 -5.98 2.17
N ARG A 56 23.53 -4.84 1.72
CA ARG A 56 23.78 -3.64 2.55
C ARG A 56 22.76 -2.56 2.23
N LEU A 57 22.39 -1.78 3.25
CA LEU A 57 21.41 -0.69 3.09
C LEU A 57 21.97 0.52 2.33
N ASP A 58 23.27 0.73 2.40
CA ASP A 58 23.99 1.83 1.75
C ASP A 58 24.40 1.52 0.30
N ASP A 59 24.17 0.29 -0.15
CA ASP A 59 24.53 -0.16 -1.50
C ASP A 59 23.38 -0.90 -2.18
N CYS A 60 22.65 -0.18 -3.03
CA CYS A 60 21.53 -0.74 -3.77
C CYS A 60 21.91 -1.89 -4.71
N ALA A 61 23.14 -1.94 -5.21
CA ALA A 61 23.58 -3.02 -6.10
C ALA A 61 23.59 -4.39 -5.40
N THR A 62 23.69 -4.41 -4.08
CA THR A 62 23.66 -5.63 -3.27
C THR A 62 22.24 -6.06 -2.87
N GLN A 63 21.22 -5.27 -3.19
CA GLN A 63 19.85 -5.52 -2.77
C GLN A 63 18.99 -6.07 -3.91
N ARG A 64 17.88 -6.69 -3.54
CA ARG A 64 16.78 -6.97 -4.45
C ARG A 64 16.04 -5.66 -4.76
N ASN A 65 16.02 -5.25 -6.02
CA ASN A 65 15.50 -3.98 -6.49
C ASN A 65 14.26 -4.13 -7.38
N LEU A 66 13.58 -3.02 -7.66
CA LEU A 66 12.56 -2.95 -8.70
C LEU A 66 13.19 -3.25 -10.05
N ASP A 67 12.51 -4.04 -10.86
CA ASP A 67 12.77 -4.12 -12.29
C ASP A 67 12.00 -3.01 -13.05
N GLU A 68 12.02 -3.07 -14.38
CA GLU A 68 11.30 -2.11 -15.22
C GLU A 68 9.78 -2.15 -14.96
N ALA A 69 9.20 -3.34 -14.81
CA ALA A 69 7.78 -3.50 -14.50
C ALA A 69 7.43 -2.88 -13.14
N GLY A 70 8.27 -3.07 -12.13
CA GLY A 70 8.10 -2.47 -10.81
C GLY A 70 8.24 -0.96 -10.81
N ARG A 71 9.16 -0.41 -11.59
CA ARG A 71 9.30 1.05 -11.78
C ARG A 71 8.08 1.65 -12.45
N ALA A 72 7.60 1.01 -13.52
CA ALA A 72 6.36 1.41 -14.20
C ALA A 72 5.14 1.34 -13.27
N GLN A 73 5.03 0.27 -12.47
CA GLN A 73 3.98 0.13 -11.47
C GLN A 73 4.00 1.28 -10.44
N ALA A 74 5.18 1.64 -9.92
CA ALA A 74 5.31 2.77 -9.00
C ALA A 74 4.83 4.09 -9.63
N GLY A 75 5.15 4.33 -10.91
CA GLY A 75 4.67 5.48 -11.67
C GLY A 75 3.13 5.49 -11.79
N ARG A 76 2.51 4.33 -12.11
CA ARG A 76 1.04 4.21 -12.20
C ARG A 76 0.36 4.47 -10.85
N ILE A 77 0.95 4.03 -9.73
CA ILE A 77 0.42 4.33 -8.40
C ILE A 77 0.35 5.85 -8.21
N GLY A 78 1.44 6.56 -8.49
CA GLY A 78 1.46 8.01 -8.37
C GLY A 78 0.46 8.71 -9.29
N GLU A 79 0.31 8.21 -10.52
CA GLU A 79 -0.67 8.73 -11.47
C GLU A 79 -2.10 8.53 -10.97
N ALA A 80 -2.43 7.36 -10.41
CA ALA A 80 -3.74 7.10 -9.84
C ALA A 80 -4.07 8.08 -8.69
N PHE A 81 -3.11 8.38 -7.81
CA PHE A 81 -3.30 9.39 -6.77
C PHE A 81 -3.61 10.77 -7.36
N ARG A 82 -2.89 11.20 -8.40
CA ARG A 82 -3.15 12.47 -9.09
C ARG A 82 -4.52 12.51 -9.76
N GLN A 83 -4.90 11.44 -10.46
CA GLN A 83 -6.20 11.33 -11.14
C GLN A 83 -7.38 11.40 -10.17
N HIS A 84 -7.22 10.87 -8.95
CA HIS A 84 -8.21 10.98 -7.89
C HIS A 84 -8.10 12.28 -7.07
N GLY A 85 -7.22 13.21 -7.44
CA GLY A 85 -7.04 14.49 -6.77
C GLY A 85 -6.42 14.38 -5.37
N ILE A 86 -5.69 13.29 -5.09
CA ILE A 86 -5.07 13.06 -3.78
C ILE A 86 -3.67 13.68 -3.73
N THR A 87 -3.51 14.74 -2.94
CA THR A 87 -2.21 15.32 -2.60
C THR A 87 -1.72 14.69 -1.30
N VAL A 88 -0.61 13.96 -1.35
CA VAL A 88 -0.04 13.31 -0.16
C VAL A 88 0.81 14.27 0.68
N GLY A 89 0.77 14.11 1.99
CA GLY A 89 1.62 14.80 2.96
C GLY A 89 3.03 14.23 2.98
N ARG A 90 3.50 13.79 4.14
CA ARG A 90 4.81 13.12 4.28
C ARG A 90 4.80 11.74 3.63
N VAL A 91 5.94 11.37 3.09
CA VAL A 91 6.17 10.02 2.53
C VAL A 91 7.37 9.40 3.24
N LEU A 92 7.10 8.55 4.21
CA LEU A 92 8.09 7.79 4.96
C LEU A 92 8.33 6.44 4.28
N SER A 93 9.57 6.01 4.21
CA SER A 93 9.92 4.75 3.52
C SER A 93 10.93 3.92 4.30
N SER A 94 10.79 2.60 4.22
CA SER A 94 11.88 1.69 4.51
C SER A 94 13.15 2.14 3.78
N PRO A 95 14.34 2.04 4.41
CA PRO A 95 15.60 2.41 3.76
C PRO A 95 16.04 1.42 2.67
N ARG A 96 15.30 0.33 2.43
CA ARG A 96 15.56 -0.59 1.30
C ARG A 96 15.30 0.11 -0.03
N CYS A 97 16.23 -0.05 -0.98
CA CYS A 97 16.20 0.68 -2.26
C CYS A 97 14.89 0.51 -3.03
N ARG A 98 14.30 -0.70 -3.07
CA ARG A 98 12.98 -0.93 -3.68
C ARG A 98 11.84 -0.10 -3.08
N CYS A 99 11.91 0.19 -1.77
CA CYS A 99 10.91 1.04 -1.12
C CYS A 99 11.16 2.51 -1.41
N LEU A 100 12.41 2.96 -1.34
CA LEU A 100 12.82 4.32 -1.68
C LEU A 100 12.47 4.66 -3.14
N ASP A 101 12.75 3.75 -4.07
CA ASP A 101 12.44 3.93 -5.48
C ASP A 101 10.91 3.95 -5.72
N THR A 102 10.16 3.07 -5.04
CA THR A 102 8.68 3.13 -5.10
C THR A 102 8.17 4.49 -4.65
N ALA A 103 8.66 5.00 -3.52
CA ALA A 103 8.24 6.30 -2.98
C ALA A 103 8.60 7.47 -3.91
N ARG A 104 9.84 7.50 -4.44
CA ARG A 104 10.30 8.55 -5.35
C ARG A 104 9.51 8.56 -6.66
N LEU A 105 9.31 7.39 -7.26
CA LEU A 105 8.61 7.26 -8.54
C LEU A 105 7.12 7.57 -8.42
N ALA A 106 6.47 7.17 -7.33
CA ALA A 106 5.06 7.43 -7.12
C ALA A 106 4.78 8.88 -6.67
N PHE A 107 5.56 9.42 -5.74
CA PHE A 107 5.22 10.65 -5.03
C PHE A 107 6.26 11.78 -5.16
N GLY A 108 7.38 11.55 -5.85
CA GLY A 108 8.42 12.56 -6.08
C GLY A 108 9.21 12.97 -4.84
N LYS A 109 8.91 12.40 -3.68
CA LYS A 109 9.55 12.69 -2.38
C LYS A 109 9.65 11.46 -1.51
N VAL A 110 10.61 11.43 -0.59
CA VAL A 110 10.78 10.34 0.36
C VAL A 110 11.64 10.76 1.55
N GLU A 111 11.24 10.34 2.74
CA GLU A 111 12.02 10.42 3.96
C GLU A 111 12.34 8.98 4.41
N PRO A 112 13.61 8.52 4.37
CA PRO A 112 13.98 7.20 4.85
C PRO A 112 13.73 7.06 6.36
N TRP A 113 13.10 5.94 6.75
CA TRP A 113 12.83 5.65 8.15
C TRP A 113 13.07 4.17 8.47
N GLY A 114 14.09 3.88 9.29
CA GLY A 114 14.53 2.52 9.63
C GLY A 114 13.44 1.65 10.26
N ALA A 115 12.47 2.24 10.95
CA ALA A 115 11.36 1.51 11.55
C ALA A 115 10.48 0.75 10.52
N LEU A 116 10.46 1.20 9.27
CA LEU A 116 9.70 0.58 8.19
C LEU A 116 10.41 -0.59 7.48
N GLN A 117 11.65 -0.94 7.87
CA GLN A 117 12.38 -2.03 7.20
C GLN A 117 11.84 -3.43 7.48
N GLY A 118 11.07 -3.59 8.56
CA GLY A 118 10.57 -4.89 8.99
C GLY A 118 11.67 -5.81 9.56
N ALA A 119 11.28 -6.85 10.27
CA ALA A 119 12.16 -7.90 10.79
C ALA A 119 11.41 -9.23 10.79
N LEU A 120 11.55 -10.02 9.72
CA LEU A 120 10.76 -11.24 9.53
C LEU A 120 11.08 -12.35 10.53
N ARG A 121 12.34 -12.48 10.94
CA ARG A 121 12.84 -13.62 11.74
C ARG A 121 13.12 -13.30 13.19
N ASP A 122 13.13 -12.02 13.58
CA ASP A 122 13.40 -11.56 14.94
C ASP A 122 12.13 -10.88 15.50
N ALA A 123 11.41 -11.59 16.34
CA ALA A 123 10.15 -11.12 16.90
C ALA A 123 10.32 -9.90 17.84
N GLU A 124 11.44 -9.83 18.56
CA GLU A 124 11.71 -8.71 19.45
C GLU A 124 12.08 -7.44 18.67
N LEU A 125 12.97 -7.57 17.68
CA LEU A 125 13.30 -6.47 16.77
C LEU A 125 12.05 -6.02 16.01
N ARG A 126 11.23 -6.96 15.53
CA ARG A 126 9.96 -6.66 14.85
C ARG A 126 9.04 -5.81 15.72
N ARG A 127 8.85 -6.18 16.98
CA ARG A 127 8.05 -5.43 17.94
C ARG A 127 8.62 -4.01 18.16
N ARG A 128 9.94 -3.90 18.39
CA ARG A 128 10.61 -2.61 18.60
C ARG A 128 10.48 -1.68 17.38
N LEU A 129 10.61 -2.21 16.17
CA LEU A 129 10.44 -1.42 14.94
C LEU A 129 8.99 -0.99 14.71
N LEU A 130 8.03 -1.84 15.06
CA LEU A 130 6.61 -1.58 14.83
C LEU A 130 6.01 -0.53 15.79
N MET A 131 6.50 -0.46 17.02
CA MET A 131 6.00 0.49 18.03
C MET A 131 6.03 1.96 17.55
N PRO A 132 7.16 2.52 17.10
CA PRO A 132 7.20 3.90 16.62
C PRO A 132 6.33 4.11 15.36
N VAL A 133 6.16 3.08 14.52
CA VAL A 133 5.28 3.18 13.34
C VAL A 133 3.80 3.28 13.77
N ARG A 134 3.38 2.45 14.72
CA ARG A 134 2.02 2.54 15.30
C ARG A 134 1.77 3.91 15.96
N GLN A 135 2.79 4.44 16.65
CA GLN A 135 2.69 5.77 17.25
C GLN A 135 2.54 6.86 16.18
N ALA A 136 3.35 6.83 15.12
CA ALA A 136 3.24 7.80 14.03
C ALA A 136 1.87 7.74 13.32
N VAL A 137 1.30 6.55 13.16
CA VAL A 137 -0.07 6.38 12.64
C VAL A 137 -1.08 7.01 13.62
N ALA A 138 -0.99 6.73 14.90
CA ALA A 138 -1.90 7.25 15.93
C ALA A 138 -1.83 8.78 16.07
N ASP A 139 -0.65 9.36 15.87
CA ASP A 139 -0.40 10.81 15.97
C ASP A 139 -0.83 11.58 14.72
N HIS A 140 -1.00 10.88 13.58
CA HIS A 140 -1.45 11.51 12.35
C HIS A 140 -2.97 11.69 12.37
N ARG A 141 -3.42 12.83 12.91
CA ARG A 141 -4.86 13.09 13.24
C ARG A 141 -5.56 13.95 12.21
N ASP A 142 -4.82 14.73 11.45
CA ASP A 142 -5.33 15.70 10.48
C ASP A 142 -4.36 15.90 9.30
N GLY A 143 -4.74 16.78 8.38
CA GLY A 143 -3.93 17.09 7.19
C GLY A 143 -4.01 16.03 6.10
N PRO A 144 -3.17 16.19 5.07
CA PRO A 144 -3.15 15.30 3.91
C PRO A 144 -2.60 13.91 4.28
N PRO A 145 -2.90 12.86 3.47
CA PRO A 145 -2.51 11.48 3.76
C PRO A 145 -1.02 11.32 4.08
N LEU A 146 -0.71 10.64 5.19
CA LEU A 146 0.64 10.13 5.49
C LEU A 146 0.86 8.84 4.70
N VAL A 147 1.97 8.76 3.96
CA VAL A 147 2.32 7.55 3.20
C VAL A 147 3.47 6.82 3.88
N LEU A 148 3.29 5.51 4.09
CA LEU A 148 4.28 4.59 4.63
C LEU A 148 4.61 3.55 3.56
N VAL A 149 5.79 3.65 2.91
CA VAL A 149 6.23 2.68 1.91
C VAL A 149 7.11 1.63 2.59
N THR A 150 6.67 0.36 2.54
CA THR A 150 7.25 -0.69 3.36
C THR A 150 7.13 -2.09 2.71
N HIS A 151 7.17 -3.15 3.52
CA HIS A 151 7.18 -4.56 3.14
C HIS A 151 5.88 -5.26 3.55
N GLY A 152 5.58 -6.41 2.92
CA GLY A 152 4.36 -7.17 3.20
C GLY A 152 4.16 -7.49 4.68
N SER A 153 5.23 -7.88 5.40
CA SER A 153 5.15 -8.17 6.84
C SER A 153 4.72 -6.97 7.68
N VAL A 154 5.24 -5.76 7.36
CA VAL A 154 4.86 -4.54 8.09
C VAL A 154 3.43 -4.12 7.76
N VAL A 155 3.01 -4.28 6.48
CA VAL A 155 1.60 -4.07 6.11
C VAL A 155 0.69 -4.98 6.93
N SER A 156 0.98 -6.29 6.94
CA SER A 156 0.19 -7.27 7.71
C SER A 156 0.18 -6.96 9.21
N ASP A 157 1.32 -6.58 9.79
CA ASP A 157 1.43 -6.22 11.21
C ASP A 157 0.64 -4.97 11.62
N LEU A 158 0.51 -4.02 10.71
CA LEU A 158 -0.22 -2.76 10.95
C LEU A 158 -1.71 -2.88 10.69
N THR A 159 -2.09 -3.66 9.68
CA THR A 159 -3.44 -3.63 9.12
C THR A 159 -4.21 -4.95 9.27
N GLY A 160 -3.52 -6.06 9.59
CA GLY A 160 -4.09 -7.40 9.58
C GLY A 160 -4.31 -7.98 8.16
N LEU A 161 -3.91 -7.26 7.11
CA LEU A 161 -4.16 -7.64 5.72
C LEU A 161 -2.85 -8.00 5.01
N ASP A 162 -2.88 -9.09 4.27
CA ASP A 162 -1.81 -9.45 3.34
C ASP A 162 -2.10 -8.86 1.97
N VAL A 163 -1.11 -8.13 1.43
CA VAL A 163 -1.25 -7.45 0.14
C VAL A 163 -0.13 -7.84 -0.81
N ARG A 164 -0.42 -7.89 -2.11
CA ARG A 164 0.61 -8.08 -3.15
C ARG A 164 1.50 -6.84 -3.31
N MET A 165 2.68 -6.99 -3.93
CA MET A 165 3.58 -5.86 -4.22
C MET A 165 2.88 -4.80 -5.07
N GLY A 166 3.03 -3.53 -4.71
CA GLY A 166 2.34 -2.40 -5.33
C GLY A 166 0.91 -2.16 -4.83
N ALA A 167 0.37 -3.03 -3.97
CA ALA A 167 -0.91 -2.76 -3.32
C ALA A 167 -0.72 -1.95 -2.03
N PHE A 168 -1.73 -1.20 -1.66
CA PHE A 168 -1.76 -0.41 -0.44
C PHE A 168 -3.06 -0.57 0.34
N VAL A 169 -2.96 -0.39 1.64
CA VAL A 169 -4.10 -0.33 2.57
C VAL A 169 -4.27 1.12 3.00
N VAL A 170 -5.50 1.58 3.03
CA VAL A 170 -5.87 2.88 3.59
C VAL A 170 -6.34 2.68 5.02
N LEU A 171 -5.71 3.36 5.95
CA LEU A 171 -6.17 3.47 7.32
C LEU A 171 -6.91 4.79 7.49
N ARG A 172 -8.10 4.73 8.04
CA ARG A 172 -8.92 5.89 8.38
C ARG A 172 -9.12 5.95 9.89
N ARG A 173 -9.09 7.16 10.43
CA ARG A 173 -9.36 7.39 11.84
C ARG A 173 -10.86 7.26 12.11
N GLY A 174 -11.22 6.39 13.06
CA GLY A 174 -12.59 6.22 13.53
C GLY A 174 -13.03 7.31 14.53
N ALA A 175 -14.29 7.28 14.90
CA ALA A 175 -14.84 8.19 15.92
C ALA A 175 -14.23 7.99 17.32
N ASP A 176 -13.73 6.78 17.60
CA ASP A 176 -12.98 6.42 18.81
C ASP A 176 -11.52 6.93 18.80
N GLY A 177 -11.10 7.55 17.70
CA GLY A 177 -9.76 8.07 17.51
C GLY A 177 -8.72 7.02 17.09
N ALA A 178 -9.09 5.76 16.95
CA ALA A 178 -8.21 4.71 16.44
C ALA A 178 -8.20 4.68 14.91
N HIS A 179 -7.07 4.26 14.32
CA HIS A 179 -7.00 4.00 12.89
C HIS A 179 -7.39 2.55 12.60
N ALA A 180 -8.29 2.36 11.65
CA ALA A 180 -8.71 1.06 11.14
C ALA A 180 -8.61 0.99 9.62
N ALA A 181 -8.45 -0.20 9.06
CA ALA A 181 -8.40 -0.41 7.63
C ALA A 181 -9.77 -0.08 7.00
N ALA A 182 -9.78 0.92 6.13
CA ALA A 182 -10.96 1.29 5.33
C ALA A 182 -11.07 0.46 4.05
N GLY A 183 -9.97 -0.15 3.62
CA GLY A 183 -9.88 -1.02 2.47
C GLY A 183 -8.49 -1.06 1.87
N GLN A 184 -8.35 -1.85 0.83
CA GLN A 184 -7.08 -1.99 0.08
C GLN A 184 -7.31 -1.74 -1.40
N LEU A 185 -6.28 -1.22 -2.07
CA LEU A 185 -6.26 -1.00 -3.52
C LEU A 185 -5.00 -1.59 -4.14
N TYR A 186 -5.16 -1.99 -5.38
CA TYR A 186 -4.07 -2.33 -6.28
C TYR A 186 -4.25 -1.58 -7.59
N VAL A 187 -3.22 -0.88 -8.04
CA VAL A 187 -3.18 -0.19 -9.32
C VAL A 187 -2.47 -1.09 -10.33
N GLU A 188 -3.17 -1.51 -11.37
CA GLU A 188 -2.65 -2.37 -12.46
C GLU A 188 -1.72 -1.63 -13.40
#